data_55ebb3a12b292c0c30cfca404959d003
#
_entry.id   55ebb3a12b292c0c30cfca404959d003
#
_cell.length_a   1.000
_cell.length_b   1.000
_cell.length_c   1.000
_cell.angle_alpha   90.00
_cell.angle_beta   90.00
_cell.angle_gamma   90.00
#
_symmetry.space_group_name_H-M   'P 1'
#
loop_
_entity.id
_entity.type
_entity.pdbx_description
1 polymer ?
#
loop_
_entity_poly.entity_id
_entity_poly.type
_entity_poly.pdbx_seq_one_letter_code
_entity_poly.pdbx_strand_id
1 'polypeptide(L)'
;MNFWKKTQRNHGLEHGTISLLLSRIPHDQPMAGYSIPAGFFVVGDVTTGQISEAANEALLRMQAGEANLAISPFCGTNIVVGAALATAGTLIGYRLGGRGIRGINRAFSNAALAIAASRPIGRIAQQRFTTSADNPSMRIIDITRYQLGKFTIHWISTAF
;
A
#
# COMPACT_ATOMS: atom_id res chain seq x y z
N MET A 1 15.71 15.83 -5.26
CA MET A 1 15.19 14.46 -5.07
C MET A 1 14.45 14.04 -6.33
N ASN A 2 14.64 12.79 -6.84
CA ASN A 2 14.02 12.35 -8.07
C ASN A 2 12.52 11.97 -7.86
N PHE A 3 11.77 11.88 -8.96
CA PHE A 3 10.35 11.55 -9.02
C PHE A 3 10.00 10.28 -8.22
N TRP A 4 10.76 9.20 -8.40
CA TRP A 4 10.54 7.92 -7.75
C TRP A 4 10.66 7.99 -6.22
N LYS A 5 11.71 8.65 -5.71
CA LYS A 5 11.90 8.82 -4.27
C LYS A 5 10.77 9.64 -3.61
N LYS A 6 10.26 10.67 -4.30
CA LYS A 6 9.11 11.43 -3.82
C LYS A 6 7.88 10.55 -3.70
N THR A 7 7.58 9.74 -4.73
CA THR A 7 6.46 8.79 -4.69
C THR A 7 6.61 7.76 -3.58
N GLN A 8 7.79 7.17 -3.40
CA GLN A 8 8.04 6.20 -2.32
C GLN A 8 7.80 6.80 -0.92
N ARG A 9 8.21 8.03 -0.69
CA ARG A 9 8.01 8.74 0.58
C ARG A 9 6.52 9.05 0.81
N ASN A 10 5.84 9.56 -0.20
CA ASN A 10 4.38 9.78 -0.13
C ASN A 10 3.63 8.47 0.10
N HIS A 11 4.02 7.39 -0.56
CA HIS A 11 3.41 6.07 -0.39
C HIS A 11 3.62 5.52 1.04
N GLY A 12 4.79 5.73 1.62
CA GLY A 12 5.03 5.40 3.02
C GLY A 12 4.13 6.20 3.96
N LEU A 13 4.00 7.52 3.74
CA LEU A 13 3.14 8.38 4.55
C LEU A 13 1.65 8.05 4.37
N GLU A 14 1.22 7.74 3.15
CA GLU A 14 -0.14 7.23 2.87
C GLU A 14 -0.46 5.99 3.71
N HIS A 15 0.46 5.00 3.72
CA HIS A 15 0.30 3.79 4.52
C HIS A 15 0.17 4.09 6.01
N GLY A 16 1.02 4.94 6.56
CA GLY A 16 0.97 5.37 7.95
C GLY A 16 -0.36 6.06 8.28
N THR A 17 -0.79 6.98 7.40
CA THR A 17 -2.06 7.71 7.55
C THR A 17 -3.25 6.76 7.59
N ILE A 18 -3.37 5.87 6.59
CA ILE A 18 -4.48 4.90 6.50
C ILE A 18 -4.45 3.94 7.69
N SER A 19 -3.27 3.46 8.10
CA SER A 19 -3.13 2.55 9.24
C SER A 19 -3.61 3.18 10.55
N LEU A 20 -3.28 4.45 10.80
CA LEU A 20 -3.76 5.19 11.97
C LEU A 20 -5.26 5.44 11.91
N LEU A 21 -5.80 5.80 10.74
CA LEU A 21 -7.24 5.96 10.57
C LEU A 21 -7.98 4.65 10.87
N LEU A 22 -7.55 3.54 10.26
CA LEU A 22 -8.15 2.22 10.48
C LEU A 22 -8.06 1.74 11.94
N SER A 23 -7.07 2.20 12.71
CA SER A 23 -6.97 1.87 14.14
C SER A 23 -7.95 2.65 15.03
N ARG A 24 -8.56 3.74 14.52
CA ARG A 24 -9.38 4.68 15.29
C ARG A 24 -10.84 4.72 14.89
N ILE A 25 -11.14 4.29 13.67
CA ILE A 25 -12.48 4.39 13.08
C ILE A 25 -13.05 2.98 12.90
N PRO A 26 -14.35 2.75 13.14
CA PRO A 26 -15.00 1.46 12.87
C PRO A 26 -14.78 1.01 11.42
N HIS A 27 -14.48 -0.29 11.22
CA HIS A 27 -14.00 -0.84 9.95
C HIS A 27 -15.10 -1.25 8.97
N ASP A 28 -16.22 -0.60 8.98
CA ASP A 28 -17.35 -0.91 8.11
C ASP A 28 -17.24 -0.30 6.70
N GLN A 29 -16.26 0.57 6.48
CA GLN A 29 -16.05 1.16 5.15
C GLN A 29 -14.62 0.95 4.62
N PRO A 30 -14.49 0.56 3.33
CA PRO A 30 -13.18 0.39 2.71
C PRO A 30 -12.48 1.74 2.53
N MET A 31 -11.20 1.79 2.88
CA MET A 31 -10.32 2.91 2.54
C MET A 31 -9.34 2.49 1.45
N ALA A 32 -9.02 3.43 0.57
CA ALA A 32 -8.00 3.25 -0.46
C ALA A 32 -7.10 4.49 -0.54
N GLY A 33 -5.85 4.27 -0.92
CA GLY A 33 -4.90 5.34 -1.15
C GLY A 33 -4.22 5.22 -2.51
N TYR A 34 -3.70 6.35 -2.99
CA TYR A 34 -2.91 6.41 -4.21
C TYR A 34 -1.90 7.54 -4.13
N SER A 35 -0.64 7.24 -4.32
CA SER A 35 0.48 8.18 -4.15
C SER A 35 1.13 8.58 -5.47
N ILE A 36 1.42 9.87 -5.58
CA ILE A 36 2.18 10.50 -6.66
C ILE A 36 3.29 11.39 -6.06
N PRO A 37 4.23 11.92 -6.85
CA PRO A 37 5.34 12.74 -6.31
C PRO A 37 4.95 14.02 -5.58
N ALA A 38 3.76 14.58 -5.89
CA ALA A 38 3.27 15.82 -5.28
C ALA A 38 2.47 15.59 -3.99
N GLY A 39 2.14 14.33 -3.65
CA GLY A 39 1.32 13.99 -2.49
C GLY A 39 0.62 12.65 -2.65
N PHE A 40 -0.51 12.48 -1.95
CA PHE A 40 -1.30 11.25 -2.04
C PHE A 40 -2.79 11.53 -1.85
N PHE A 41 -3.60 10.63 -2.38
CA PHE A 41 -5.04 10.61 -2.20
C PHE A 41 -5.42 9.60 -1.14
N VAL A 42 -6.45 9.91 -0.36
CA VAL A 42 -7.14 8.96 0.51
C VAL A 42 -8.63 9.02 0.16
N VAL A 43 -9.18 7.87 -0.19
CA VAL A 43 -10.61 7.67 -0.47
C VAL A 43 -11.21 6.92 0.71
N GLY A 44 -12.25 7.48 1.31
CA GLY A 44 -12.93 6.88 2.46
C GLY A 44 -13.88 7.87 3.13
N ASP A 45 -14.84 7.36 3.88
CA ASP A 45 -15.80 8.21 4.62
C ASP A 45 -15.19 8.68 5.95
N VAL A 46 -14.30 9.65 5.83
CA VAL A 46 -13.58 10.28 6.94
C VAL A 46 -13.63 11.80 6.81
N THR A 47 -13.49 12.49 7.93
CA THR A 47 -13.45 13.95 7.94
C THR A 47 -12.05 14.47 7.62
N THR A 48 -11.95 15.70 7.12
CA THR A 48 -10.66 16.36 6.88
C THR A 48 -9.84 16.48 8.17
N GLY A 49 -10.50 16.68 9.32
CA GLY A 49 -9.83 16.72 10.63
C GLY A 49 -9.16 15.39 10.98
N GLN A 50 -9.87 14.27 10.79
CA GLN A 50 -9.32 12.93 11.02
C GLN A 50 -8.13 12.62 10.10
N ILE A 51 -8.23 12.98 8.81
CA ILE A 51 -7.11 12.86 7.85
C ILE A 51 -5.91 13.70 8.31
N SER A 52 -6.16 14.96 8.68
CA SER A 52 -5.09 15.88 9.10
C SER A 52 -4.36 15.37 10.34
N GLU A 53 -5.10 14.93 11.35
CA GLU A 53 -4.53 14.36 12.56
C GLU A 53 -3.70 13.11 12.27
N ALA A 54 -4.28 12.14 11.54
CA ALA A 54 -3.60 10.89 11.22
C ALA A 54 -2.36 11.11 10.33
N ALA A 55 -2.43 11.98 9.33
CA ALA A 55 -1.31 12.26 8.42
C ALA A 55 -0.15 12.97 9.14
N ASN A 56 -0.45 13.97 9.98
CA ASN A 56 0.58 14.66 10.75
C ASN A 56 1.21 13.73 11.79
N GLU A 57 0.43 12.93 12.50
CA GLU A 57 0.96 11.96 13.45
C GLU A 57 1.81 10.90 12.74
N ALA A 58 1.34 10.33 11.62
CA ALA A 58 2.11 9.37 10.85
C ALA A 58 3.46 9.96 10.44
N LEU A 59 3.47 11.20 9.94
CA LEU A 59 4.70 11.89 9.56
C LEU A 59 5.65 12.07 10.74
N LEU A 60 5.18 12.56 11.86
CA LEU A 60 5.98 12.77 13.08
C LEU A 60 6.57 11.45 13.60
N ARG A 61 5.76 10.38 13.65
CA ARG A 61 6.22 9.06 14.09
C ARG A 61 7.25 8.46 13.15
N MET A 62 7.07 8.61 11.83
CA MET A 62 8.06 8.17 10.84
C MET A 62 9.37 8.98 10.95
N GLN A 63 9.29 10.30 11.18
CA GLN A 63 10.45 11.14 11.44
C GLN A 63 11.17 10.79 12.75
N ALA A 64 10.43 10.27 13.74
CA ALA A 64 10.98 9.73 14.98
C ALA A 64 11.55 8.29 14.83
N GLY A 65 11.51 7.70 13.63
CA GLY A 65 12.12 6.39 13.33
C GLY A 65 11.17 5.20 13.27
N GLU A 66 9.84 5.40 13.36
CA GLU A 66 8.86 4.31 13.24
C GLU A 66 8.67 3.87 11.77
N ALA A 67 9.70 3.26 11.20
CA ALA A 67 9.72 2.86 9.78
C ALA A 67 8.63 1.83 9.41
N ASN A 68 8.13 1.06 10.37
CA ASN A 68 7.08 0.06 10.11
C ASN A 68 5.75 0.68 9.68
N LEU A 69 5.47 1.94 9.99
CA LEU A 69 4.28 2.65 9.52
C LEU A 69 4.22 2.77 7.99
N ALA A 70 5.38 2.77 7.32
CA ALA A 70 5.45 2.84 5.86
C ALA A 70 5.02 1.54 5.16
N ILE A 71 4.71 0.47 5.91
CA ILE A 71 4.41 -0.86 5.37
C ILE A 71 2.98 -1.24 5.74
N SER A 72 2.18 -1.57 4.73
CA SER A 72 0.78 -1.97 4.94
C SER A 72 0.51 -3.38 4.41
N PRO A 73 -0.19 -4.24 5.17
CA PRO A 73 -0.65 -5.53 4.67
C PRO A 73 -1.71 -5.37 3.55
N PHE A 74 -2.38 -4.21 3.49
CA PHE A 74 -3.45 -3.91 2.52
C PHE A 74 -2.96 -3.16 1.27
N CYS A 75 -1.64 -2.98 1.12
CA CYS A 75 -1.06 -2.30 -0.04
C CYS A 75 -1.33 -3.03 -1.36
N GLY A 76 -1.69 -2.29 -2.40
CA GLY A 76 -1.85 -2.81 -3.76
C GLY A 76 -0.61 -3.55 -4.30
N THR A 77 0.59 -3.20 -3.82
CA THR A 77 1.83 -3.94 -4.11
C THR A 77 1.71 -5.43 -3.74
N ASN A 78 1.06 -5.77 -2.62
CA ASN A 78 0.85 -7.16 -2.22
C ASN A 78 -0.04 -7.91 -3.22
N ILE A 79 -1.05 -7.24 -3.77
CA ILE A 79 -1.94 -7.81 -4.79
C ILE A 79 -1.16 -8.10 -6.07
N VAL A 80 -0.36 -7.14 -6.54
CA VAL A 80 0.46 -7.30 -7.75
C VAL A 80 1.48 -8.41 -7.59
N VAL A 81 2.19 -8.43 -6.46
CA VAL A 81 3.16 -9.50 -6.13
C VAL A 81 2.45 -10.86 -6.05
N GLY A 82 1.29 -10.91 -5.38
CA GLY A 82 0.49 -12.14 -5.27
C GLY A 82 0.06 -12.68 -6.64
N ALA A 83 -0.46 -11.80 -7.50
CA ALA A 83 -0.89 -12.16 -8.86
C ALA A 83 0.29 -12.67 -9.71
N ALA A 84 1.43 -11.98 -9.68
CA ALA A 84 2.62 -12.37 -10.42
C ALA A 84 3.15 -13.74 -9.96
N LEU A 85 3.26 -13.96 -8.66
CA LEU A 85 3.72 -15.22 -8.08
C LEU A 85 2.73 -16.36 -8.35
N ALA A 86 1.42 -16.12 -8.23
CA ALA A 86 0.40 -17.12 -8.54
C ALA A 86 0.44 -17.52 -10.01
N THR A 87 0.59 -16.55 -10.93
CA THR A 87 0.73 -16.82 -12.37
C THR A 87 1.97 -17.65 -12.66
N ALA A 88 3.14 -17.26 -12.13
CA ALA A 88 4.37 -17.99 -12.30
C ALA A 88 4.26 -19.42 -11.71
N GLY A 89 3.73 -19.55 -10.50
CA GLY A 89 3.50 -20.84 -9.84
C GLY A 89 2.59 -21.76 -10.65
N THR A 90 1.50 -21.21 -11.20
CA THR A 90 0.58 -21.94 -12.08
C THR A 90 1.29 -22.49 -13.32
N LEU A 91 2.04 -21.63 -14.02
CA LEU A 91 2.74 -22.00 -15.24
C LEU A 91 3.81 -23.07 -14.99
N ILE A 92 4.60 -22.90 -13.93
CA ILE A 92 5.63 -23.87 -13.53
C ILE A 92 4.97 -25.20 -13.14
N GLY A 93 3.92 -25.15 -12.30
CA GLY A 93 3.21 -26.35 -11.84
C GLY A 93 2.61 -27.14 -12.97
N TYR A 94 1.98 -26.45 -13.93
CA TYR A 94 1.40 -27.09 -15.11
C TYR A 94 2.47 -27.77 -15.98
N ARG A 95 3.59 -27.09 -16.24
CA ARG A 95 4.71 -27.66 -17.02
C ARG A 95 5.32 -28.89 -16.36
N LEU A 96 5.55 -28.83 -15.04
CA LEU A 96 6.14 -29.94 -14.28
C LEU A 96 5.15 -31.09 -14.03
N GLY A 97 3.85 -30.83 -14.03
CA GLY A 97 2.80 -31.81 -13.81
C GLY A 97 2.44 -32.66 -15.03
N GLY A 98 2.89 -32.22 -16.20
CA GLY A 98 2.51 -32.84 -17.47
C GLY A 98 1.07 -32.47 -17.87
N ARG A 99 0.52 -33.18 -18.88
CA ARG A 99 -0.81 -32.91 -19.43
C ARG A 99 -1.93 -33.54 -18.59
N GLY A 100 -3.13 -32.94 -18.68
CA GLY A 100 -4.36 -33.44 -18.05
C GLY A 100 -4.46 -33.09 -16.57
N ILE A 101 -5.22 -33.86 -15.81
CA ILE A 101 -5.59 -33.58 -14.41
C ILE A 101 -4.40 -33.43 -13.47
N ARG A 102 -3.30 -34.16 -13.71
CA ARG A 102 -2.08 -34.06 -12.92
C ARG A 102 -1.42 -32.69 -13.07
N GLY A 103 -1.38 -32.16 -14.29
CA GLY A 103 -0.87 -30.81 -14.57
C GLY A 103 -1.72 -29.75 -13.89
N ILE A 104 -3.06 -29.89 -13.94
CA ILE A 104 -3.98 -28.97 -13.29
C ILE A 104 -3.82 -28.99 -11.77
N ASN A 105 -3.74 -30.16 -11.15
CA ASN A 105 -3.54 -30.28 -9.70
C ASN A 105 -2.22 -29.64 -9.24
N ARG A 106 -1.12 -29.87 -9.97
CA ARG A 106 0.16 -29.22 -9.66
C ARG A 106 0.12 -27.71 -9.87
N ALA A 107 -0.51 -27.24 -10.92
CA ALA A 107 -0.70 -25.82 -11.17
C ALA A 107 -1.44 -25.14 -10.00
N PHE A 108 -2.55 -25.75 -9.56
CA PHE A 108 -3.33 -25.24 -8.41
C PHE A 108 -2.51 -25.24 -7.12
N SER A 109 -1.83 -26.35 -6.79
CA SER A 109 -1.01 -26.43 -5.59
C SER A 109 0.13 -25.40 -5.57
N ASN A 110 0.81 -25.22 -6.71
CA ASN A 110 1.88 -24.23 -6.81
C ASN A 110 1.35 -22.79 -6.74
N ALA A 111 0.17 -22.51 -7.32
CA ALA A 111 -0.48 -21.22 -7.19
C ALA A 111 -0.84 -20.92 -5.72
N ALA A 112 -1.40 -21.89 -5.01
CA ALA A 112 -1.75 -21.74 -3.59
C ALA A 112 -0.50 -21.47 -2.71
N LEU A 113 0.60 -22.21 -2.94
CA LEU A 113 1.87 -21.98 -2.26
C LEU A 113 2.44 -20.59 -2.59
N ALA A 114 2.36 -20.16 -3.85
CA ALA A 114 2.82 -18.87 -4.30
C ALA A 114 2.02 -17.71 -3.67
N ILE A 115 0.70 -17.86 -3.53
CA ILE A 115 -0.16 -16.90 -2.82
C ILE A 115 0.22 -16.84 -1.34
N ALA A 116 0.44 -17.98 -0.69
CA ALA A 116 0.89 -18.02 0.71
C ALA A 116 2.23 -17.29 0.91
N ALA A 117 3.17 -17.46 -0.03
CA ALA A 117 4.47 -16.78 -0.03
C ALA A 117 4.39 -15.29 -0.41
N SER A 118 3.29 -14.81 -0.99
CA SER A 118 3.19 -13.43 -1.49
C SER A 118 3.26 -12.38 -0.39
N ARG A 119 2.75 -12.66 0.80
CA ARG A 119 2.75 -11.70 1.93
C ARG A 119 4.17 -11.31 2.37
N PRO A 120 5.07 -12.23 2.72
CA PRO A 120 6.44 -11.86 3.08
C PRO A 120 7.19 -11.22 1.90
N ILE A 121 7.00 -11.70 0.67
CA ILE A 121 7.65 -11.15 -0.51
C ILE A 121 7.11 -9.74 -0.81
N GLY A 122 5.80 -9.52 -0.69
CA GLY A 122 5.19 -8.21 -0.84
C GLY A 122 5.69 -7.20 0.20
N ARG A 123 5.89 -7.63 1.46
CA ARG A 123 6.51 -6.80 2.49
C ARG A 123 7.94 -6.37 2.13
N ILE A 124 8.74 -7.30 1.62
CA ILE A 124 10.11 -7.00 1.14
C ILE A 124 10.06 -6.03 -0.04
N ALA A 125 9.11 -6.25 -0.98
CA ALA A 125 8.92 -5.37 -2.13
C ALA A 125 8.54 -3.93 -1.69
N GLN A 126 7.67 -3.79 -0.69
CA GLN A 126 7.36 -2.49 -0.10
C GLN A 126 8.62 -1.85 0.48
N GLN A 127 9.32 -2.53 1.39
CA GLN A 127 10.51 -2.00 2.07
C GLN A 127 11.62 -1.57 1.11
N ARG A 128 11.81 -2.28 0.01
CA ARG A 128 12.95 -2.07 -0.90
C ARG A 128 12.62 -1.18 -2.09
N PHE A 129 11.38 -1.22 -2.57
CA PHE A 129 11.06 -0.68 -3.90
C PHE A 129 9.90 0.31 -3.93
N THR A 130 8.87 0.17 -3.10
CA THR A 130 7.64 0.96 -3.30
C THR A 130 7.35 1.97 -2.21
N THR A 131 7.89 1.81 -1.00
CA THR A 131 7.69 2.75 0.11
C THR A 131 9.01 3.23 0.71
N SER A 132 8.96 4.34 1.44
CA SER A 132 10.08 4.84 2.23
C SER A 132 9.55 5.55 3.47
N ALA A 133 10.15 5.24 4.63
CA ALA A 133 9.93 5.97 5.88
C ALA A 133 10.93 7.11 6.10
N ASP A 134 11.93 7.24 5.22
CA ASP A 134 12.96 8.27 5.32
C ASP A 134 12.43 9.64 4.88
N ASN A 135 11.84 10.38 5.80
CA ASN A 135 11.12 11.63 5.56
C ASN A 135 11.63 12.84 6.37
N PRO A 136 12.95 13.10 6.52
CA PRO A 136 13.47 14.10 7.46
C PRO A 136 13.04 15.53 7.14
N SER A 137 12.85 15.87 5.87
CA SER A 137 12.46 17.21 5.39
C SER A 137 11.04 17.29 4.86
N MET A 138 10.29 16.18 4.90
CA MET A 138 8.93 16.14 4.37
C MET A 138 7.98 16.96 5.24
N ARG A 139 7.08 17.68 4.59
CA ARG A 139 6.02 18.47 5.23
C ARG A 139 4.72 18.30 4.47
N ILE A 140 3.61 18.26 5.18
CA ILE A 140 2.28 18.38 4.62
C ILE A 140 2.01 19.85 4.36
N ILE A 141 1.61 20.20 3.15
CA ILE A 141 1.37 21.59 2.72
C ILE A 141 -0.09 21.94 2.82
N ASP A 142 -0.97 21.06 2.31
CA ASP A 142 -2.40 21.30 2.28
C ASP A 142 -3.17 19.98 2.23
N ILE A 143 -4.41 20.01 2.70
CA ILE A 143 -5.35 18.89 2.65
C ILE A 143 -6.67 19.42 2.08
N THR A 144 -6.94 19.04 0.83
CA THR A 144 -8.15 19.44 0.12
C THR A 144 -9.14 18.28 0.05
N ARG A 145 -10.42 18.54 0.38
CA ARG A 145 -11.50 17.56 0.28
C ARG A 145 -12.26 17.72 -1.03
N TYR A 146 -12.48 16.61 -1.72
CA TYR A 146 -13.34 16.49 -2.89
C TYR A 146 -14.47 15.50 -2.61
N GLN A 147 -15.66 15.79 -3.16
CA GLN A 147 -16.79 14.88 -3.10
C GLN A 147 -17.14 14.42 -4.52
N LEU A 148 -17.06 13.11 -4.76
CA LEU A 148 -17.40 12.50 -6.05
C LEU A 148 -18.57 11.51 -5.85
N GLY A 149 -19.78 11.99 -6.00
CA GLY A 149 -20.98 11.23 -5.67
C GLY A 149 -20.98 10.83 -4.19
N LYS A 150 -21.00 9.54 -3.91
CA LYS A 150 -20.93 8.98 -2.55
C LYS A 150 -19.51 8.84 -1.98
N PHE A 151 -18.49 9.10 -2.79
CA PHE A 151 -17.11 8.95 -2.37
C PHE A 151 -16.53 10.28 -1.88
N THR A 152 -15.95 10.27 -0.70
CA THR A 152 -15.12 11.36 -0.19
C THR A 152 -13.67 11.06 -0.52
N ILE A 153 -12.98 12.02 -1.16
CA ILE A 153 -11.60 11.92 -1.57
C ILE A 153 -10.84 13.07 -0.92
N HIS A 154 -9.77 12.78 -0.20
CA HIS A 154 -8.87 13.79 0.31
C HIS A 154 -7.57 13.77 -0.49
N TRP A 155 -7.15 14.95 -0.95
CA TRP A 155 -5.83 15.16 -1.53
C TRP A 155 -4.92 15.78 -0.48
N ILE A 156 -3.83 15.11 -0.18
CA ILE A 156 -2.81 15.55 0.76
C ILE A 156 -1.57 15.94 -0.05
N SER A 157 -1.28 17.23 -0.15
CA SER A 157 -0.10 17.73 -0.85
C SER A 157 1.11 17.78 0.08
N THR A 158 2.28 17.46 -0.43
CA THR A 158 3.52 17.37 0.33
C THR A 158 4.67 18.12 -0.33
N ALA A 159 5.60 18.61 0.49
CA ALA A 159 6.90 19.16 0.06
C ALA A 159 8.06 18.45 0.78
N PHE A 160 9.25 18.54 0.16
CA PHE A 160 10.47 17.83 0.63
C PHE A 160 11.65 18.79 0.80
#